data_cf35051bb4f3b96b313280129c99654f
#
_entry.id   cf35051bb4f3b96b313280129c99654f
#
_cell.length_a   1.000
_cell.length_b   1.000
_cell.length_c   1.000
_cell.angle_alpha   90.00
_cell.angle_beta   90.00
_cell.angle_gamma   90.00
#
_symmetry.space_group_name_H-M   'P 1'
#
loop_
_entity.id
_entity.type
_entity.pdbx_description
1 polymer ?
#
loop_
_entity_poly.entity_id
_entity_poly.type
_entity_poly.pdbx_seq_one_letter_code
_entity_poly.pdbx_strand_id
1 'polypeptide(L)'
;MKRTFFYYVFMALAVMTLASACDKDDFDADYPSDEIEYDGSRKILVAYFSATGNTQRRAEEIVAATGADVYRIEASEPYASNPYDDSDRIQNESYNNLRPGVGNLPESIDEYDVIFVGSPIWWHNPAMVVCTFLENYDLDGKIVIPFFPYGSTAYLQQSIDKIHEVTPASVHLRTYTGGGVESWLRDIHIIQ
;
A
#
# COMPACT_ATOMS: atom_id res chain seq x y z
N MET A 1 14.78 51.44 61.47
CA MET A 1 14.68 49.98 61.14
C MET A 1 13.57 49.79 60.10
N LYS A 2 13.89 49.74 58.85
CA LYS A 2 12.97 49.30 57.77
C LYS A 2 13.78 48.43 56.80
N ARG A 3 13.47 47.14 56.78
CA ARG A 3 14.05 46.16 55.91
C ARG A 3 13.39 46.28 54.56
N THR A 4 14.13 46.63 53.51
CA THR A 4 13.66 46.68 52.12
C THR A 4 13.96 45.31 51.49
N PHE A 5 12.90 44.61 51.12
CA PHE A 5 12.97 43.34 50.46
C PHE A 5 13.13 43.60 48.94
N PHE A 6 14.26 43.22 48.37
CA PHE A 6 14.47 43.26 46.90
C PHE A 6 13.91 41.98 46.27
N TYR A 7 12.84 42.15 45.48
CA TYR A 7 12.35 41.09 44.60
C TYR A 7 13.13 41.12 43.31
N TYR A 8 13.95 40.10 43.08
CA TYR A 8 14.50 39.83 41.72
C TYR A 8 13.44 39.13 40.88
N VAL A 9 12.90 39.86 39.91
CA VAL A 9 12.07 39.30 38.86
C VAL A 9 13.01 38.72 37.82
N PHE A 10 13.15 37.38 37.77
CA PHE A 10 13.77 36.66 36.66
C PHE A 10 12.79 36.64 35.51
N MET A 11 13.05 37.48 34.51
CA MET A 11 12.35 37.45 33.23
C MET A 11 12.96 36.36 32.39
N ALA A 12 12.39 35.14 32.42
CA ALA A 12 12.72 34.07 31.54
C ALA A 12 12.21 34.40 30.14
N LEU A 13 13.14 34.74 29.25
CA LEU A 13 12.89 34.91 27.81
C LEU A 13 12.70 33.53 27.20
N ALA A 14 11.45 33.09 27.05
CA ALA A 14 11.12 31.89 26.30
C ALA A 14 11.34 32.17 24.80
N VAL A 15 12.48 31.74 24.28
CA VAL A 15 12.70 31.67 22.83
C VAL A 15 11.81 30.56 22.29
N MET A 16 10.65 30.90 21.75
CA MET A 16 9.87 29.99 20.91
C MET A 16 10.63 29.79 19.61
N THR A 17 11.40 28.72 19.50
CA THR A 17 11.80 28.18 18.21
C THR A 17 10.55 27.66 17.53
N LEU A 18 10.03 28.41 16.56
CA LEU A 18 9.10 27.89 15.56
C LEU A 18 9.87 26.83 14.78
N ALA A 19 9.77 25.58 15.21
CA ALA A 19 10.06 24.45 14.38
C ALA A 19 9.03 24.51 13.25
N SER A 20 9.50 24.88 12.06
CA SER A 20 8.76 24.71 10.83
C SER A 20 8.55 23.19 10.67
N ALA A 21 7.39 22.69 11.11
CA ALA A 21 6.94 21.37 10.73
C ALA A 21 6.71 21.45 9.22
N CYS A 22 7.68 20.93 8.44
CA CYS A 22 7.33 20.42 7.12
C CYS A 22 6.30 19.33 7.37
N ASP A 23 5.07 19.56 6.96
CA ASP A 23 4.11 18.51 6.69
C ASP A 23 4.75 17.59 5.63
N LYS A 24 5.52 16.61 6.07
CA LYS A 24 5.61 15.35 5.37
C LYS A 24 4.26 14.71 5.65
N ASP A 25 3.48 14.54 4.59
CA ASP A 25 2.26 13.76 4.65
C ASP A 25 2.53 12.52 5.50
N ASP A 26 1.81 12.36 6.61
CA ASP A 26 1.96 11.28 7.60
C ASP A 26 1.54 9.92 7.01
N PHE A 27 2.14 9.54 5.89
CA PHE A 27 2.05 8.16 5.34
C PHE A 27 2.94 7.17 6.11
N ASP A 28 3.74 7.66 7.06
CA ASP A 28 4.64 6.87 7.88
C ASP A 28 4.01 6.42 9.22
N ALA A 29 2.71 6.60 9.40
CA ALA A 29 2.03 6.22 10.63
C ALA A 29 2.00 4.69 10.78
N ASP A 30 2.90 4.20 11.63
CA ASP A 30 2.77 2.96 12.40
C ASP A 30 2.60 1.64 11.59
N TYR A 31 3.51 1.41 10.64
CA TYR A 31 3.70 0.05 10.13
C TYR A 31 4.65 -0.70 11.08
N PRO A 32 4.19 -1.77 11.78
CA PRO A 32 5.04 -2.59 12.64
C PRO A 32 6.13 -3.36 11.87
N SER A 33 6.26 -3.10 10.61
CA SER A 33 6.97 -3.84 9.59
C SER A 33 8.40 -3.38 9.31
N ASP A 34 8.85 -2.28 9.90
CA ASP A 34 10.25 -1.84 9.75
C ASP A 34 11.23 -2.77 10.51
N GLU A 35 10.71 -3.81 11.19
CA GLU A 35 11.48 -4.83 11.92
C GLU A 35 11.68 -6.14 11.14
N ILE A 36 11.22 -6.24 9.88
CA ILE A 36 11.46 -7.45 9.08
C ILE A 36 12.92 -7.43 8.59
N GLU A 37 13.69 -8.42 9.00
CA GLU A 37 15.03 -8.61 8.47
C GLU A 37 14.98 -9.10 7.02
N TYR A 38 15.92 -8.64 6.21
CA TYR A 38 16.10 -9.18 4.87
C TYR A 38 16.34 -10.68 4.93
N ASP A 39 15.53 -11.42 4.20
CA ASP A 39 15.68 -12.86 3.98
C ASP A 39 15.57 -13.17 2.49
N GLY A 40 16.71 -13.35 1.85
CA GLY A 40 16.81 -13.65 0.42
C GLY A 40 16.28 -15.02 0.02
N SER A 41 15.79 -15.84 0.96
CA SER A 41 15.18 -17.13 0.68
C SER A 41 13.67 -17.05 0.45
N ARG A 42 13.02 -15.90 0.76
CA ARG A 42 11.58 -15.75 0.61
C ARG A 42 11.15 -15.86 -0.84
N LYS A 43 10.12 -16.65 -1.07
CA LYS A 43 9.48 -16.76 -2.38
C LYS A 43 8.45 -15.63 -2.55
N ILE A 44 8.58 -14.88 -3.65
CA ILE A 44 7.84 -13.64 -3.87
C ILE A 44 6.90 -13.80 -5.06
N LEU A 45 5.64 -13.40 -4.90
CA LEU A 45 4.65 -13.24 -5.95
C LEU A 45 4.33 -11.76 -6.15
N VAL A 46 4.28 -11.30 -7.40
CA VAL A 46 3.71 -10.01 -7.79
C VAL A 46 2.37 -10.26 -8.47
N ALA A 47 1.28 -10.18 -7.73
CA ALA A 47 -0.06 -10.27 -8.27
C ALA A 47 -0.62 -8.87 -8.57
N TYR A 48 -1.20 -8.65 -9.75
CA TYR A 48 -1.71 -7.32 -10.08
C TYR A 48 -2.90 -7.36 -11.04
N PHE A 49 -3.79 -6.38 -10.89
CA PHE A 49 -4.80 -6.02 -11.88
C PHE A 49 -4.40 -4.70 -12.56
N SER A 50 -4.57 -4.62 -13.88
CA SER A 50 -4.28 -3.40 -14.64
C SER A 50 -5.20 -3.26 -15.84
N ALA A 51 -5.95 -2.16 -15.93
CA ALA A 51 -6.79 -1.83 -17.08
C ALA A 51 -6.00 -1.11 -18.19
N THR A 52 -5.18 -0.12 -17.83
CA THR A 52 -4.51 0.79 -18.78
C THR A 52 -2.99 0.59 -18.85
N GLY A 53 -2.44 -0.45 -18.22
CA GLY A 53 -1.00 -0.75 -18.21
C GLY A 53 -0.19 -0.02 -17.13
N ASN A 54 -0.75 0.91 -16.38
CA ASN A 54 0.00 1.65 -15.37
C ASN A 54 0.43 0.75 -14.19
N THR A 55 -0.48 -0.08 -13.67
CA THR A 55 -0.18 -1.04 -12.60
C THR A 55 0.76 -2.12 -13.11
N GLN A 56 0.56 -2.59 -14.34
CA GLN A 56 1.44 -3.56 -14.99
C GLN A 56 2.89 -3.07 -15.02
N ARG A 57 3.13 -1.84 -15.49
CA ARG A 57 4.50 -1.27 -15.55
C ARG A 57 5.17 -1.27 -14.18
N ARG A 58 4.44 -0.93 -13.12
CA ARG A 58 4.98 -0.96 -11.77
C ARG A 58 5.26 -2.39 -11.29
N ALA A 59 4.38 -3.35 -11.61
CA ALA A 59 4.60 -4.75 -11.34
C ALA A 59 5.89 -5.27 -12.03
N GLU A 60 6.09 -4.90 -13.30
CA GLU A 60 7.29 -5.28 -14.07
C GLU A 60 8.57 -4.71 -13.44
N GLU A 61 8.56 -3.49 -12.92
CA GLU A 61 9.69 -2.90 -12.19
C GLU A 61 10.01 -3.67 -10.89
N ILE A 62 8.99 -4.08 -10.13
CA ILE A 62 9.16 -4.89 -8.92
C ILE A 62 9.74 -6.27 -9.27
N VAL A 63 9.18 -6.92 -10.29
CA VAL A 63 9.68 -8.23 -10.78
C VAL A 63 11.14 -8.12 -11.22
N ALA A 64 11.50 -7.08 -11.97
CA ALA A 64 12.88 -6.87 -12.43
C ALA A 64 13.88 -6.70 -11.26
N ALA A 65 13.45 -6.07 -10.16
CA ALA A 65 14.29 -5.83 -9.00
C ALA A 65 14.38 -7.03 -8.04
N THR A 66 13.34 -7.90 -8.00
CA THR A 66 13.24 -9.00 -7.02
C THR A 66 13.44 -10.38 -7.61
N GLY A 67 13.25 -10.54 -8.92
CA GLY A 67 13.18 -11.87 -9.56
C GLY A 67 11.89 -12.65 -9.21
N ALA A 68 10.86 -11.96 -8.72
CA ALA A 68 9.59 -12.55 -8.29
C ALA A 68 8.83 -13.22 -9.44
N ASP A 69 8.01 -14.21 -9.11
CA ASP A 69 6.98 -14.71 -10.00
C ASP A 69 5.89 -13.64 -10.21
N VAL A 70 5.28 -13.62 -11.39
CA VAL A 70 4.27 -12.63 -11.73
C VAL A 70 2.94 -13.27 -12.07
N TYR A 71 1.84 -12.67 -11.57
CA TYR A 71 0.50 -13.12 -11.87
C TYR A 71 -0.41 -11.93 -12.19
N ARG A 72 -1.02 -11.96 -13.37
CA ARG A 72 -2.02 -10.95 -13.76
C ARG A 72 -3.41 -11.41 -13.36
N ILE A 73 -4.04 -10.67 -12.46
CA ILE A 73 -5.43 -10.88 -12.06
C ILE A 73 -6.34 -10.45 -13.22
N GLU A 74 -7.26 -11.31 -13.62
CA GLU A 74 -8.25 -11.03 -14.66
C GLU A 74 -9.65 -11.20 -14.10
N ALA A 75 -10.52 -10.20 -14.34
CA ALA A 75 -11.91 -10.32 -13.97
C ALA A 75 -12.61 -11.36 -14.87
N SER A 76 -13.47 -12.21 -14.29
CA SER A 76 -14.26 -13.19 -15.05
C SER A 76 -15.19 -12.52 -16.06
N GLU A 77 -15.67 -11.31 -15.75
CA GLU A 77 -16.33 -10.40 -16.67
C GLU A 77 -15.36 -9.23 -16.91
N PRO A 78 -14.69 -9.17 -18.07
CA PRO A 78 -13.69 -8.14 -18.34
C PRO A 78 -14.27 -6.72 -18.23
N TYR A 79 -13.45 -5.81 -17.69
CA TYR A 79 -13.76 -4.39 -17.74
C TYR A 79 -13.47 -3.81 -19.13
N ALA A 80 -14.12 -2.71 -19.48
CA ALA A 80 -13.81 -1.96 -20.68
C ALA A 80 -12.35 -1.52 -20.70
N SER A 81 -11.75 -1.45 -21.88
CA SER A 81 -10.35 -1.01 -22.06
C SER A 81 -10.13 0.41 -21.55
N ASN A 82 -11.15 1.26 -21.63
CA ASN A 82 -11.18 2.55 -20.98
C ASN A 82 -12.09 2.45 -19.73
N PRO A 83 -11.55 2.55 -18.50
CA PRO A 83 -12.35 2.40 -17.27
C PRO A 83 -13.51 3.39 -17.12
N TYR A 84 -13.46 4.53 -17.82
CA TYR A 84 -14.56 5.51 -17.80
C TYR A 84 -15.83 4.98 -18.49
N ASP A 85 -15.68 4.02 -19.42
CA ASP A 85 -16.81 3.40 -20.11
C ASP A 85 -17.57 2.42 -19.19
N ASP A 86 -16.91 1.93 -18.12
CA ASP A 86 -17.48 1.06 -17.08
C ASP A 86 -17.70 1.82 -15.76
N SER A 87 -17.71 3.13 -15.77
CA SER A 87 -17.71 3.96 -14.55
C SER A 87 -18.82 3.59 -13.57
N ASP A 88 -20.05 3.36 -14.05
CA ASP A 88 -21.20 3.00 -13.21
C ASP A 88 -21.01 1.64 -12.54
N ARG A 89 -20.48 0.65 -13.27
CA ARG A 89 -20.14 -0.67 -12.74
C ARG A 89 -19.07 -0.56 -11.67
N ILE A 90 -17.97 0.11 -11.98
CA ILE A 90 -16.81 0.27 -11.06
C ILE A 90 -17.23 1.03 -9.80
N GLN A 91 -18.04 2.09 -9.93
CA GLN A 91 -18.60 2.83 -8.81
C GLN A 91 -19.48 1.95 -7.93
N ASN A 92 -20.38 1.17 -8.54
CA ASN A 92 -21.26 0.27 -7.83
C ASN A 92 -20.47 -0.82 -7.06
N GLU A 93 -19.45 -1.41 -7.70
CA GLU A 93 -18.57 -2.40 -7.07
C GLU A 93 -17.86 -1.82 -5.84
N SER A 94 -17.29 -0.62 -5.97
CA SER A 94 -16.56 0.05 -4.90
C SER A 94 -17.49 0.44 -3.74
N TYR A 95 -18.58 1.15 -3.99
CA TYR A 95 -19.45 1.69 -2.93
C TYR A 95 -20.27 0.62 -2.21
N ASN A 96 -20.63 -0.44 -2.89
CA ASN A 96 -21.35 -1.56 -2.31
C ASN A 96 -20.45 -2.71 -1.86
N ASN A 97 -19.12 -2.51 -1.87
CA ASN A 97 -18.13 -3.50 -1.44
C ASN A 97 -18.34 -4.88 -2.11
N LEU A 98 -18.64 -4.87 -3.42
CA LEU A 98 -18.91 -6.09 -4.18
C LEU A 98 -17.63 -6.87 -4.47
N ARG A 99 -17.78 -8.15 -4.80
CA ARG A 99 -16.68 -9.07 -5.14
C ARG A 99 -16.87 -9.60 -6.56
N PRO A 100 -16.43 -8.83 -7.59
CA PRO A 100 -16.43 -9.31 -8.97
C PRO A 100 -15.61 -10.60 -9.08
N GLY A 101 -16.07 -11.55 -9.89
CA GLY A 101 -15.38 -12.81 -10.06
C GLY A 101 -14.01 -12.67 -10.68
N VAL A 102 -13.05 -13.53 -10.32
CA VAL A 102 -11.75 -13.69 -10.95
C VAL A 102 -11.79 -14.85 -11.93
N GLY A 103 -11.36 -14.63 -13.17
CA GLY A 103 -11.50 -15.61 -14.25
C GLY A 103 -10.40 -16.66 -14.31
N ASN A 104 -9.25 -16.38 -13.72
CA ASN A 104 -8.03 -17.18 -13.87
C ASN A 104 -7.32 -17.47 -12.55
N LEU A 105 -8.04 -17.76 -11.46
CA LEU A 105 -7.44 -18.03 -10.14
C LEU A 105 -6.41 -19.16 -10.22
N PRO A 106 -5.17 -18.96 -9.70
CA PRO A 106 -4.25 -20.07 -9.44
C PRO A 106 -4.87 -21.07 -8.47
N GLU A 107 -4.51 -22.34 -8.61
CA GLU A 107 -4.98 -23.39 -7.72
C GLU A 107 -4.51 -23.15 -6.27
N SER A 108 -3.28 -22.67 -6.09
CA SER A 108 -2.69 -22.27 -4.81
C SER A 108 -1.63 -21.18 -4.99
N ILE A 109 -1.46 -20.38 -3.93
CA ILE A 109 -0.33 -19.45 -3.76
C ILE A 109 0.39 -19.69 -2.42
N ASP A 110 0.22 -20.88 -1.82
CA ASP A 110 0.75 -21.21 -0.50
C ASP A 110 2.27 -21.17 -0.42
N GLU A 111 2.93 -21.42 -1.55
CA GLU A 111 4.40 -21.44 -1.66
C GLU A 111 5.06 -20.07 -1.53
N TYR A 112 4.29 -18.97 -1.62
CA TYR A 112 4.83 -17.61 -1.52
C TYR A 112 4.76 -17.10 -0.09
N ASP A 113 5.88 -16.50 0.35
CA ASP A 113 6.02 -15.86 1.66
C ASP A 113 5.63 -14.38 1.59
N VAL A 114 5.88 -13.75 0.43
CA VAL A 114 5.65 -12.34 0.16
C VAL A 114 4.76 -12.18 -1.07
N ILE A 115 3.71 -11.39 -0.92
CA ILE A 115 2.76 -11.10 -2.00
C ILE A 115 2.69 -9.60 -2.19
N PHE A 116 3.28 -9.10 -3.28
CA PHE A 116 2.96 -7.77 -3.76
C PHE A 116 1.61 -7.80 -4.46
N VAL A 117 0.73 -6.86 -4.10
CA VAL A 117 -0.59 -6.76 -4.71
C VAL A 117 -0.80 -5.40 -5.36
N GLY A 118 -0.93 -5.40 -6.69
CA GLY A 118 -1.05 -4.20 -7.51
C GLY A 118 -2.48 -3.92 -7.95
N SER A 119 -2.93 -2.67 -7.78
CA SER A 119 -4.26 -2.24 -8.19
C SER A 119 -4.28 -0.79 -8.67
N PRO A 120 -5.11 -0.42 -9.65
CA PRO A 120 -5.52 0.97 -9.79
C PRO A 120 -6.42 1.36 -8.61
N ILE A 121 -6.47 2.67 -8.29
CA ILE A 121 -7.46 3.21 -7.36
C ILE A 121 -8.69 3.63 -8.16
N TRP A 122 -9.80 2.93 -7.94
CA TRP A 122 -11.07 3.17 -8.59
C TRP A 122 -12.15 3.54 -7.57
N TRP A 123 -12.72 4.72 -7.72
CA TRP A 123 -13.73 5.22 -6.77
C TRP A 123 -13.33 5.01 -5.31
N HIS A 124 -12.11 5.50 -4.98
CA HIS A 124 -11.53 5.56 -3.63
C HIS A 124 -11.03 4.21 -3.06
N ASN A 125 -11.19 3.10 -3.78
CA ASN A 125 -10.79 1.77 -3.35
C ASN A 125 -9.86 1.12 -4.39
N PRO A 126 -9.15 0.03 -4.05
CA PRO A 126 -8.57 -0.83 -5.06
C PRO A 126 -9.67 -1.36 -5.99
N ALA A 127 -9.35 -1.70 -7.23
CA ALA A 127 -10.27 -2.43 -8.08
C ALA A 127 -10.77 -3.68 -7.33
N MET A 128 -12.10 -3.83 -7.16
CA MET A 128 -12.67 -4.81 -6.25
C MET A 128 -12.37 -6.27 -6.62
N VAL A 129 -12.02 -6.53 -7.87
CA VAL A 129 -11.52 -7.85 -8.32
C VAL A 129 -10.22 -8.25 -7.61
N VAL A 130 -9.41 -7.28 -7.16
CA VAL A 130 -8.18 -7.53 -6.38
C VAL A 130 -8.54 -8.00 -4.97
N CYS A 131 -9.56 -7.41 -4.35
CA CYS A 131 -10.07 -7.89 -3.05
C CYS A 131 -10.59 -9.32 -3.18
N THR A 132 -11.34 -9.62 -4.25
CA THR A 132 -11.79 -11.00 -4.53
C THR A 132 -10.61 -11.97 -4.63
N PHE A 133 -9.55 -11.60 -5.36
CA PHE A 133 -8.35 -12.43 -5.48
C PHE A 133 -7.75 -12.74 -4.11
N LEU A 134 -7.53 -11.73 -3.27
CA LEU A 134 -6.91 -11.90 -1.95
C LEU A 134 -7.76 -12.78 -1.03
N GLU A 135 -9.08 -12.60 -1.02
CA GLU A 135 -10.01 -13.36 -0.18
C GLU A 135 -10.19 -14.84 -0.60
N ASN A 136 -9.64 -15.23 -1.75
CA ASN A 136 -9.68 -16.64 -2.18
C ASN A 136 -8.54 -17.50 -1.58
N TYR A 137 -7.60 -16.91 -0.86
CA TYR A 137 -6.44 -17.61 -0.32
C TYR A 137 -6.28 -17.38 1.18
N ASP A 138 -5.67 -18.35 1.85
CA ASP A 138 -5.20 -18.16 3.22
C ASP A 138 -3.87 -17.39 3.19
N LEU A 139 -3.92 -16.16 3.70
CA LEU A 139 -2.77 -15.24 3.74
C LEU A 139 -2.26 -15.02 5.18
N ASP A 140 -2.68 -15.86 6.14
CA ASP A 140 -2.25 -15.76 7.53
C ASP A 140 -0.73 -15.89 7.65
N GLY A 141 -0.11 -14.90 8.30
CA GLY A 141 1.34 -14.82 8.50
C GLY A 141 2.17 -14.47 7.25
N LYS A 142 1.55 -14.40 6.06
CA LYS A 142 2.24 -13.96 4.85
C LYS A 142 2.44 -12.44 4.86
N ILE A 143 3.49 -11.98 4.17
CA ILE A 143 3.74 -10.55 3.99
C ILE A 143 2.94 -10.08 2.77
N VAL A 144 2.00 -9.14 2.96
CA VAL A 144 1.20 -8.54 1.88
C VAL A 144 1.55 -7.07 1.73
N ILE A 145 1.98 -6.67 0.53
CA ILE A 145 2.48 -5.33 0.24
C ILE A 145 1.68 -4.74 -0.92
N PRO A 146 0.72 -3.86 -0.66
CA PRO A 146 -0.01 -3.20 -1.73
C PRO A 146 0.86 -2.17 -2.47
N PHE A 147 0.61 -2.01 -3.78
CA PHE A 147 1.16 -0.94 -4.57
C PHE A 147 0.15 -0.38 -5.55
N PHE A 148 0.12 0.94 -5.65
CA PHE A 148 -0.84 1.65 -6.49
C PHE A 148 -0.09 2.65 -7.39
N PRO A 149 -0.26 2.61 -8.71
CA PRO A 149 0.16 3.71 -9.57
C PRO A 149 -0.90 4.80 -9.50
N TYR A 150 -0.64 5.86 -8.75
CA TYR A 150 -1.62 6.93 -8.53
C TYR A 150 -1.12 8.28 -9.06
N GLY A 151 -2.07 9.13 -9.48
CA GLY A 151 -1.81 10.52 -9.83
C GLY A 151 -2.14 11.51 -8.71
N SER A 152 -2.73 11.02 -7.60
CA SER A 152 -3.13 11.81 -6.43
C SER A 152 -3.15 10.92 -5.20
N THR A 153 -2.64 11.41 -4.08
CA THR A 153 -2.61 10.70 -2.79
C THR A 153 -3.99 10.69 -2.09
N ALA A 154 -4.97 11.42 -2.59
CA ALA A 154 -6.24 11.66 -1.91
C ALA A 154 -6.98 10.39 -1.43
N TYR A 155 -6.83 9.27 -2.12
CA TYR A 155 -7.52 8.02 -1.79
C TYR A 155 -6.56 6.84 -1.58
N LEU A 156 -5.27 7.13 -1.49
CA LEU A 156 -4.24 6.10 -1.33
C LEU A 156 -4.41 5.37 0.01
N GLN A 157 -4.55 6.12 1.11
CA GLN A 157 -4.73 5.52 2.44
C GLN A 157 -5.99 4.66 2.50
N GLN A 158 -7.12 5.13 1.99
CA GLN A 158 -8.36 4.34 1.95
C GLN A 158 -8.19 3.04 1.16
N SER A 159 -7.42 3.08 0.07
CA SER A 159 -7.14 1.87 -0.73
C SER A 159 -6.20 0.90 -0.01
N ILE A 160 -5.22 1.41 0.73
CA ILE A 160 -4.35 0.61 1.60
C ILE A 160 -5.19 -0.06 2.70
N ASP A 161 -6.00 0.72 3.41
CA ASP A 161 -6.87 0.23 4.48
C ASP A 161 -7.81 -0.88 3.98
N LYS A 162 -8.30 -0.76 2.75
CA LYS A 162 -9.14 -1.80 2.13
C LYS A 162 -8.37 -3.11 1.89
N ILE A 163 -7.11 -3.06 1.47
CA ILE A 163 -6.28 -4.26 1.36
C ILE A 163 -6.05 -4.88 2.75
N HIS A 164 -5.73 -4.06 3.76
CA HIS A 164 -5.55 -4.54 5.13
C HIS A 164 -6.83 -5.16 5.70
N GLU A 165 -8.00 -4.58 5.40
CA GLU A 165 -9.31 -5.10 5.80
C GLU A 165 -9.55 -6.53 5.28
N VAL A 166 -9.16 -6.81 4.03
CA VAL A 166 -9.35 -8.12 3.40
C VAL A 166 -8.21 -9.12 3.65
N THR A 167 -7.13 -8.67 4.30
CA THR A 167 -5.97 -9.51 4.68
C THR A 167 -5.57 -9.30 6.14
N PRO A 168 -6.51 -9.43 7.10
CA PRO A 168 -6.31 -8.96 8.49
C PRO A 168 -5.29 -9.77 9.29
N ALA A 169 -4.96 -10.99 8.86
CA ALA A 169 -4.00 -11.87 9.51
C ALA A 169 -2.61 -11.84 8.85
N SER A 170 -2.45 -11.02 7.80
CA SER A 170 -1.18 -10.85 7.12
C SER A 170 -0.29 -9.80 7.80
N VAL A 171 1.00 -9.87 7.55
CA VAL A 171 1.95 -8.81 7.89
C VAL A 171 1.96 -7.78 6.75
N HIS A 172 1.71 -6.51 7.07
CA HIS A 172 1.70 -5.45 6.06
C HIS A 172 2.97 -4.61 6.13
N LEU A 173 3.64 -4.43 5.00
CA LEU A 173 4.76 -3.52 4.86
C LEU A 173 4.34 -2.22 4.18
N ARG A 174 5.18 -1.20 4.31
CA ARG A 174 4.95 0.13 3.75
C ARG A 174 4.71 0.08 2.25
N THR A 175 3.57 0.61 1.83
CA THR A 175 3.16 0.74 0.44
C THR A 175 4.10 1.66 -0.34
N TYR A 176 4.26 1.41 -1.63
CA TYR A 176 4.96 2.30 -2.54
C TYR A 176 4.25 3.66 -2.65
N THR A 177 4.95 4.73 -2.30
CA THR A 177 4.43 6.11 -2.32
C THR A 177 5.15 7.02 -3.33
N GLY A 178 5.92 6.44 -4.25
CA GLY A 178 6.69 7.19 -5.26
C GLY A 178 8.20 7.03 -5.13
N GLY A 179 8.95 7.64 -6.02
CA GLY A 179 10.41 7.50 -6.08
C GLY A 179 10.88 6.26 -6.84
N GLY A 180 12.09 5.80 -6.56
CA GLY A 180 12.65 4.58 -7.16
C GLY A 180 12.10 3.31 -6.51
N VAL A 181 11.68 2.33 -7.33
CA VAL A 181 11.21 1.04 -6.83
C VAL A 181 12.28 0.33 -6.01
N GLU A 182 13.52 0.29 -6.49
CA GLU A 182 14.60 -0.36 -5.75
C GLU A 182 14.90 0.29 -4.39
N SER A 183 14.86 1.63 -4.29
CA SER A 183 15.02 2.33 -3.02
C SER A 183 13.95 1.91 -2.03
N TRP A 184 12.68 1.94 -2.46
CA TRP A 184 11.55 1.49 -1.64
C TRP A 184 11.69 0.03 -1.20
N LEU A 185 12.08 -0.89 -2.11
CA LEU A 185 12.28 -2.30 -1.78
C LEU A 185 13.41 -2.54 -0.76
N ARG A 186 14.47 -1.69 -0.80
CA ARG A 186 15.52 -1.70 0.24
C ARG A 186 14.99 -1.17 1.57
N ASP A 187 14.23 -0.09 1.54
CA ASP A 187 13.66 0.54 2.73
C ASP A 187 12.69 -0.37 3.49
N ILE A 188 12.04 -1.30 2.77
CA ILE A 188 11.16 -2.33 3.36
C ILE A 188 11.84 -3.71 3.49
N HIS A 189 13.14 -3.79 3.35
CA HIS A 189 13.99 -4.98 3.54
C HIS A 189 13.61 -6.18 2.67
N ILE A 190 13.10 -5.95 1.46
CA ILE A 190 12.81 -7.01 0.48
C ILE A 190 14.03 -7.33 -0.38
N ILE A 191 14.87 -6.34 -0.66
CA ILE A 191 16.18 -6.52 -1.33
C ILE A 191 17.29 -5.86 -0.52
N GLN A 192 18.56 -6.23 -0.83
CA GLN A 192 19.76 -5.62 -0.23
C GLN A 192 20.12 -4.29 -0.89
#